data_057289f59332e92a9b248e12ed37164e
#
_entry.id   057289f59332e92a9b248e12ed37164e
#
_cell.length_a   1.000
_cell.length_b   1.000
_cell.length_c   1.000
_cell.angle_alpha   90.00
_cell.angle_beta   90.00
_cell.angle_gamma   90.00
#
_symmetry.space_group_name_H-M   'P 1'
#
loop_
_entity.id
_entity.type
_entity.pdbx_description
1 polymer ?
#
loop_
_entity_poly.entity_id
_entity_poly.type
_entity_poly.pdbx_seq_one_letter_code
_entity_poly.pdbx_strand_id
1 'polypeptide(L)'
;CIRDRYYGGRGRLPRQILLPCELEDAVPLMRLLSGQAGHRVELVTPQRGAKMDLIRLANKNAVEEVERWTTREERQSKLMELLGRMLDLDAPPRRIESYDISNQGADDIVASMVVYVNAKPLKRDYRRFKLKDMDGPDDYASMEQVLTRRFQRYLDGDEKFSGKPDLLLIDGGVNPVSYTHLTLP
;
A
#
# COMPACT_ATOMS: atom_id res chain seq x y z
N CYS A 1 -14.12 2.03 17.38
CA CYS A 1 -12.97 2.23 18.28
C CYS A 1 -11.86 1.23 17.95
N ILE A 2 -10.58 1.58 18.17
CA ILE A 2 -9.42 0.69 17.88
C ILE A 2 -9.52 -0.60 18.71
N ARG A 3 -10.05 -0.54 19.92
CA ARG A 3 -10.31 -1.66 20.83
C ARG A 3 -11.18 -2.75 20.21
N ASP A 4 -12.25 -2.36 19.54
CA ASP A 4 -13.21 -3.28 18.94
C ASP A 4 -12.61 -4.02 17.74
N ARG A 5 -11.73 -3.33 16.98
CA ARG A 5 -11.00 -3.94 15.86
C ARG A 5 -9.92 -4.92 16.31
N TYR A 6 -9.24 -4.62 17.40
CA TYR A 6 -8.13 -5.47 17.87
C TYR A 6 -8.62 -6.79 18.45
N TYR A 7 -9.68 -6.77 19.24
CA TYR A 7 -10.20 -7.96 19.92
C TYR A 7 -11.37 -8.62 19.20
N GLY A 8 -12.13 -7.91 18.38
CA GLY A 8 -13.35 -8.40 17.72
C GLY A 8 -13.17 -9.53 16.68
N GLY A 9 -11.92 -9.86 16.30
CA GLY A 9 -11.64 -10.93 15.32
C GLY A 9 -10.66 -12.00 15.84
N ARG A 10 -10.25 -11.98 17.09
CA ARG A 10 -9.25 -12.91 17.64
C ARG A 10 -9.92 -14.04 18.41
N GLY A 11 -9.62 -15.29 18.00
CA GLY A 11 -10.16 -16.49 18.64
C GLY A 11 -9.60 -16.82 20.03
N ARG A 12 -8.57 -16.08 20.52
CA ARG A 12 -8.02 -16.23 21.87
C ARG A 12 -7.89 -14.87 22.53
N LEU A 13 -8.64 -14.66 23.58
CA LEU A 13 -8.57 -13.46 24.41
C LEU A 13 -7.86 -13.78 25.74
N PRO A 14 -7.03 -12.85 26.27
CA PRO A 14 -6.38 -13.03 27.56
C PRO A 14 -7.41 -12.92 28.70
N ARG A 15 -7.12 -13.53 29.87
CA ARG A 15 -7.97 -13.38 31.06
C ARG A 15 -7.91 -11.99 31.68
N GLN A 16 -6.85 -11.23 31.39
CA GLN A 16 -6.68 -9.89 31.92
C GLN A 16 -6.11 -8.96 30.84
N ILE A 17 -6.71 -7.78 30.74
CA ILE A 17 -6.26 -6.71 29.84
C ILE A 17 -5.93 -5.50 30.74
N LEU A 18 -4.71 -4.99 30.56
CA LEU A 18 -4.25 -3.81 31.29
C LEU A 18 -4.58 -2.55 30.48
N LEU A 19 -5.11 -1.54 31.12
CA LEU A 19 -5.50 -0.27 30.53
C LEU A 19 -4.70 0.89 31.12
N PRO A 20 -4.31 1.89 30.34
CA PRO A 20 -3.59 3.06 30.83
C PRO A 20 -4.49 4.04 31.58
N CYS A 21 -5.80 3.97 31.39
CA CYS A 21 -6.81 4.82 32.04
C CYS A 21 -8.11 4.06 32.27
N GLU A 22 -8.92 4.57 33.15
CA GLU A 22 -10.27 4.07 33.35
C GLU A 22 -11.16 4.34 32.15
N LEU A 23 -12.08 3.42 31.87
CA LEU A 23 -13.05 3.52 30.77
C LEU A 23 -14.46 3.66 31.37
N GLU A 24 -15.23 4.59 30.82
CA GLU A 24 -16.64 4.77 31.23
C GLU A 24 -17.48 3.53 30.86
N ASP A 25 -17.14 2.84 29.78
CA ASP A 25 -17.81 1.65 29.26
C ASP A 25 -17.11 0.32 29.63
N ALA A 26 -16.31 0.29 30.71
CA ALA A 26 -15.55 -0.89 31.11
C ALA A 26 -16.43 -2.13 31.38
N VAL A 27 -17.58 -1.97 32.03
CA VAL A 27 -18.45 -3.10 32.37
C VAL A 27 -19.12 -3.73 31.14
N PRO A 28 -19.73 -2.98 30.23
CA PRO A 28 -20.23 -3.51 28.95
C PRO A 28 -19.15 -4.20 28.14
N LEU A 29 -17.95 -3.60 28.04
CA LEU A 29 -16.82 -4.16 27.31
C LEU A 29 -16.32 -5.49 27.92
N MET A 30 -16.20 -5.59 29.25
CA MET A 30 -15.85 -6.84 29.92
C MET A 30 -16.85 -7.96 29.63
N ARG A 31 -18.15 -7.65 29.63
CA ARG A 31 -19.20 -8.63 29.30
C ARG A 31 -19.09 -9.14 27.88
N LEU A 32 -18.90 -8.22 26.95
CA LEU A 32 -18.74 -8.54 25.53
C LEU A 32 -17.52 -9.44 25.30
N LEU A 33 -16.35 -9.04 25.81
CA LEU A 33 -15.11 -9.80 25.66
C LEU A 33 -15.17 -11.17 26.36
N SER A 34 -15.79 -11.25 27.54
CA SER A 34 -15.97 -12.52 28.25
C SER A 34 -16.89 -13.47 27.50
N GLY A 35 -17.95 -12.95 26.88
CA GLY A 35 -18.85 -13.72 26.01
C GLY A 35 -18.14 -14.30 24.78
N GLN A 36 -17.29 -13.50 24.14
CA GLN A 36 -16.47 -13.94 23.01
C GLN A 36 -15.39 -14.95 23.40
N ALA A 37 -14.77 -14.76 24.57
CA ALA A 37 -13.67 -15.58 25.04
C ALA A 37 -14.11 -16.94 25.58
N GLY A 38 -15.37 -17.11 25.98
CA GLY A 38 -15.83 -18.29 26.72
C GLY A 38 -15.28 -18.40 28.14
N HIS A 39 -14.63 -17.35 28.67
CA HIS A 39 -14.13 -17.23 30.02
C HIS A 39 -14.14 -15.77 30.48
N ARG A 40 -14.02 -15.56 31.78
CA ARG A 40 -13.99 -14.21 32.36
C ARG A 40 -12.75 -13.45 31.90
N VAL A 41 -12.97 -12.26 31.30
CA VAL A 41 -11.96 -11.28 30.93
C VAL A 41 -12.06 -10.08 31.86
N GLU A 42 -10.97 -9.68 32.49
CA GLU A 42 -10.89 -8.55 33.40
C GLU A 42 -10.17 -7.38 32.74
N LEU A 43 -10.72 -6.18 32.86
CA LEU A 43 -10.05 -4.93 32.52
C LEU A 43 -9.46 -4.33 33.81
N VAL A 44 -8.17 -4.07 33.81
CA VAL A 44 -7.46 -3.57 35.00
C VAL A 44 -6.70 -2.31 34.64
N THR A 45 -6.91 -1.26 35.42
CA THR A 45 -6.13 -0.01 35.38
C THR A 45 -5.17 0.01 36.57
N PRO A 46 -3.90 -0.44 36.37
CA PRO A 46 -2.96 -0.54 37.47
C PRO A 46 -2.46 0.84 37.88
N GLN A 47 -2.34 1.08 39.18
CA GLN A 47 -1.83 2.33 39.76
C GLN A 47 -0.35 2.23 40.16
N ARG A 48 0.18 1.02 40.44
CA ARG A 48 1.55 0.77 40.89
C ARG A 48 2.01 -0.66 40.64
N GLY A 49 3.31 -0.90 40.78
CA GLY A 49 3.96 -2.21 40.65
C GLY A 49 4.12 -2.70 39.23
N ALA A 50 4.52 -3.96 39.05
CA ALA A 50 4.93 -4.55 37.80
C ALA A 50 3.91 -4.38 36.63
N LYS A 51 2.61 -4.36 36.95
CA LYS A 51 1.58 -4.13 35.92
C LYS A 51 1.61 -2.69 35.38
N MET A 52 1.91 -1.71 36.24
CA MET A 52 2.09 -0.34 35.82
C MET A 52 3.36 -0.17 34.95
N ASP A 53 4.42 -0.92 35.28
CA ASP A 53 5.65 -0.89 34.48
C ASP A 53 5.41 -1.48 33.08
N LEU A 54 4.55 -2.49 32.95
CA LEU A 54 4.12 -2.99 31.62
C LEU A 54 3.34 -1.94 30.83
N ILE A 55 2.46 -1.17 31.48
CA ILE A 55 1.76 -0.04 30.81
C ILE A 55 2.76 1.02 30.34
N ARG A 56 3.73 1.38 31.19
CA ARG A 56 4.77 2.35 30.80
C ARG A 56 5.59 1.87 29.62
N LEU A 57 5.97 0.60 29.62
CA LEU A 57 6.71 -0.01 28.49
C LEU A 57 5.85 -0.02 27.21
N ALA A 58 4.59 -0.41 27.30
CA ALA A 58 3.67 -0.42 26.17
C ALA A 58 3.46 0.99 25.59
N ASN A 59 3.28 2.00 26.45
CA ASN A 59 3.16 3.40 26.03
C ASN A 59 4.44 3.91 25.36
N LYS A 60 5.61 3.59 25.93
CA LYS A 60 6.89 3.95 25.31
C LYS A 60 7.02 3.36 23.91
N ASN A 61 6.74 2.06 23.76
CA ASN A 61 6.80 1.39 22.47
C ASN A 61 5.79 1.98 21.46
N ALA A 62 4.60 2.36 21.94
CA ALA A 62 3.59 3.00 21.09
C ALA A 62 4.05 4.37 20.58
N VAL A 63 4.66 5.19 21.45
CA VAL A 63 5.23 6.49 21.05
C VAL A 63 6.34 6.32 20.04
N GLU A 64 7.31 5.43 20.29
CA GLU A 64 8.41 5.14 19.36
C GLU A 64 7.89 4.65 18.01
N GLU A 65 6.84 3.83 17.99
CA GLU A 65 6.25 3.34 16.74
C GLU A 65 5.53 4.46 15.98
N VAL A 66 4.77 5.33 16.67
CA VAL A 66 4.14 6.50 16.04
C VAL A 66 5.21 7.42 15.42
N GLU A 67 6.30 7.70 16.13
CA GLU A 67 7.41 8.50 15.62
C GLU A 67 8.06 7.87 14.38
N ARG A 68 8.24 6.55 14.36
CA ARG A 68 8.76 5.83 13.19
C ARG A 68 7.82 5.96 11.98
N TRP A 69 6.52 5.87 12.19
CA TRP A 69 5.51 5.99 11.12
C TRP A 69 5.47 7.42 10.57
N THR A 70 5.44 8.41 11.44
CA THR A 70 5.44 9.83 11.06
C THR A 70 6.68 10.17 10.24
N THR A 71 7.88 9.81 10.71
CA THR A 71 9.14 10.03 9.96
C THR A 71 9.15 9.31 8.60
N ARG A 72 8.56 8.11 8.51
CA ARG A 72 8.49 7.37 7.24
C ARG A 72 7.56 8.05 6.24
N GLU A 73 6.39 8.50 6.68
CA GLU A 73 5.44 9.20 5.81
C GLU A 73 5.98 10.54 5.34
N GLU A 74 6.62 11.30 6.23
CA GLU A 74 7.30 12.55 5.85
C GLU A 74 8.43 12.32 4.83
N ARG A 75 9.24 11.27 5.00
CA ARG A 75 10.27 10.90 4.03
C ARG A 75 9.67 10.54 2.68
N GLN A 76 8.58 9.78 2.66
CA GLN A 76 7.88 9.41 1.43
C GLN A 76 7.30 10.65 0.72
N SER A 77 6.68 11.58 1.46
CA SER A 77 6.19 12.84 0.91
C SER A 77 7.30 13.67 0.28
N LYS A 78 8.39 13.89 1.03
CA LYS A 78 9.57 14.62 0.53
C LYS A 78 10.19 13.97 -0.71
N LEU A 79 10.20 12.63 -0.77
CA LEU A 79 10.71 11.91 -1.94
C LEU A 79 9.82 12.16 -3.17
N MET A 80 8.49 12.16 -3.02
CA MET A 80 7.58 12.46 -4.13
C MET A 80 7.66 13.92 -4.58
N GLU A 81 7.83 14.86 -3.65
CA GLU A 81 8.08 16.26 -3.97
C GLU A 81 9.39 16.45 -4.73
N LEU A 82 10.45 15.75 -4.31
CA LEU A 82 11.73 15.79 -5.01
C LEU A 82 11.61 15.23 -6.42
N LEU A 83 10.95 14.07 -6.56
CA LEU A 83 10.71 13.42 -7.86
C LEU A 83 9.91 14.35 -8.78
N GLY A 84 8.85 14.98 -8.28
CA GLY A 84 8.06 15.94 -9.05
C GLY A 84 8.91 17.09 -9.58
N ARG A 85 9.77 17.67 -8.71
CA ARG A 85 10.69 18.75 -9.12
C ARG A 85 11.75 18.30 -10.12
N MET A 86 12.31 17.09 -9.95
CA MET A 86 13.32 16.56 -10.88
C MET A 86 12.77 16.32 -12.28
N LEU A 87 11.48 16.00 -12.39
CA LEU A 87 10.81 15.71 -13.65
C LEU A 87 9.97 16.90 -14.17
N ASP A 88 10.08 18.06 -13.52
CA ASP A 88 9.34 19.29 -13.87
C ASP A 88 7.81 19.07 -13.98
N LEU A 89 7.26 18.29 -13.04
CA LEU A 89 5.84 18.05 -12.94
C LEU A 89 5.15 19.18 -12.16
N ASP A 90 3.94 19.53 -12.56
CA ASP A 90 3.11 20.57 -11.89
C ASP A 90 2.81 20.23 -10.41
N ALA A 91 2.79 18.95 -10.08
CA ALA A 91 2.55 18.45 -8.73
C ALA A 91 3.31 17.14 -8.46
N PRO A 92 3.58 16.81 -7.18
CA PRO A 92 4.16 15.51 -6.82
C PRO A 92 3.28 14.35 -7.32
N PRO A 93 3.85 13.34 -8.01
CA PRO A 93 3.07 12.25 -8.56
C PRO A 93 2.51 11.37 -7.44
N ARG A 94 1.20 11.13 -7.45
CA ARG A 94 0.52 10.26 -6.48
C ARG A 94 0.47 8.82 -6.93
N ARG A 95 0.11 8.60 -8.21
CA ARG A 95 0.05 7.27 -8.82
C ARG A 95 1.14 7.13 -9.87
N ILE A 96 2.03 6.18 -9.63
CA ILE A 96 3.13 5.84 -10.54
C ILE A 96 2.91 4.42 -11.04
N GLU A 97 2.94 4.23 -12.34
CA GLU A 97 2.92 2.91 -12.98
C GLU A 97 4.27 2.64 -13.63
N SER A 98 4.92 1.52 -13.28
CA SER A 98 6.18 1.12 -13.90
C SER A 98 5.98 -0.15 -14.71
N TYR A 99 6.59 -0.16 -15.89
CA TYR A 99 6.47 -1.23 -16.89
C TYR A 99 7.83 -1.82 -17.19
N ASP A 100 7.87 -3.14 -17.21
CA ASP A 100 9.04 -3.94 -17.55
C ASP A 100 8.65 -5.03 -18.54
N ILE A 101 9.46 -5.25 -19.56
CA ILE A 101 9.26 -6.31 -20.56
C ILE A 101 10.28 -7.41 -20.30
N SER A 102 9.78 -8.59 -20.06
CA SER A 102 10.59 -9.77 -19.80
C SER A 102 10.37 -10.82 -20.90
N ASN A 103 11.43 -11.15 -21.59
CA ASN A 103 11.44 -12.23 -22.59
C ASN A 103 11.68 -13.57 -21.88
N GLN A 104 10.66 -14.40 -21.73
CA GLN A 104 10.76 -15.73 -21.16
C GLN A 104 10.77 -16.80 -22.27
N GLY A 105 11.92 -16.97 -22.95
CA GLY A 105 12.06 -17.95 -24.05
C GLY A 105 11.63 -17.43 -25.42
N ALA A 106 11.60 -18.30 -26.43
CA ALA A 106 11.41 -17.92 -27.83
C ALA A 106 9.98 -17.46 -28.18
N ASP A 107 8.97 -17.81 -27.38
CA ASP A 107 7.56 -17.65 -27.76
C ASP A 107 6.69 -16.87 -26.78
N ASP A 108 7.16 -16.52 -25.58
CA ASP A 108 6.33 -15.82 -24.58
C ASP A 108 6.98 -14.50 -24.13
N ILE A 109 6.59 -13.39 -24.75
CA ILE A 109 6.92 -12.06 -24.26
C ILE A 109 5.85 -11.63 -23.26
N VAL A 110 6.28 -11.28 -22.05
CA VAL A 110 5.40 -10.85 -20.97
C VAL A 110 5.84 -9.49 -20.46
N ALA A 111 4.91 -8.54 -20.43
CA ALA A 111 5.13 -7.28 -19.75
C ALA A 111 4.49 -7.30 -18.35
N SER A 112 5.18 -6.74 -17.39
CA SER A 112 4.69 -6.54 -16.03
C SER A 112 4.42 -5.06 -15.77
N MET A 113 3.31 -4.78 -15.08
CA MET A 113 2.95 -3.45 -14.58
C MET A 113 2.93 -3.50 -13.07
N VAL A 114 3.75 -2.69 -12.43
CA VAL A 114 3.71 -2.44 -10.99
C VAL A 114 3.18 -1.05 -10.70
N VAL A 115 2.45 -0.91 -9.60
CA VAL A 115 1.76 0.33 -9.27
C VAL A 115 2.14 0.78 -7.87
N TYR A 116 2.47 2.06 -7.75
CA TYR A 116 2.69 2.74 -6.49
C TYR A 116 1.67 3.86 -6.32
N VAL A 117 1.15 4.02 -5.11
CA VAL A 117 0.29 5.14 -4.74
C VAL A 117 0.82 5.76 -3.45
N ASN A 118 1.11 7.07 -3.49
CA ASN A 118 1.74 7.79 -2.38
C ASN A 118 3.01 7.08 -1.87
N ALA A 119 3.90 6.71 -2.81
CA ALA A 119 5.14 5.98 -2.54
C ALA A 119 4.97 4.60 -1.86
N LYS A 120 3.77 4.02 -1.85
CA LYS A 120 3.49 2.68 -1.30
C LYS A 120 3.06 1.74 -2.43
N PRO A 121 3.57 0.49 -2.50
CA PRO A 121 3.18 -0.46 -3.52
C PRO A 121 1.68 -0.83 -3.40
N LEU A 122 0.94 -0.72 -4.49
CA LEU A 122 -0.47 -1.10 -4.59
C LEU A 122 -0.61 -2.42 -5.33
N LYS A 123 -0.28 -3.53 -4.65
CA LYS A 123 -0.19 -4.87 -5.26
C LYS A 123 -1.47 -5.36 -5.94
N ARG A 124 -2.65 -4.91 -5.49
CA ARG A 124 -3.93 -5.28 -6.11
C ARG A 124 -4.06 -4.78 -7.55
N ASP A 125 -3.33 -3.72 -7.90
CA ASP A 125 -3.34 -3.11 -9.23
C ASP A 125 -2.19 -3.62 -10.14
N TYR A 126 -1.34 -4.55 -9.65
CA TYR A 126 -0.31 -5.16 -10.48
C TYR A 126 -0.93 -6.00 -11.58
N ARG A 127 -0.38 -5.94 -12.79
CA ARG A 127 -0.88 -6.68 -13.95
C ARG A 127 0.26 -7.32 -14.73
N ARG A 128 -0.08 -8.41 -15.41
CA ARG A 128 0.76 -9.02 -16.43
C ARG A 128 0.03 -9.00 -17.76
N PHE A 129 0.74 -8.60 -18.81
CA PHE A 129 0.24 -8.57 -20.15
C PHE A 129 0.99 -9.61 -20.97
N LYS A 130 0.29 -10.63 -21.46
CA LYS A 130 0.83 -11.51 -22.49
C LYS A 130 0.79 -10.76 -23.82
N LEU A 131 1.92 -10.70 -24.48
CA LEU A 131 2.06 -10.13 -25.81
C LEU A 131 1.90 -11.27 -26.82
N LYS A 132 1.20 -11.01 -27.93
CA LYS A 132 0.93 -11.96 -28.98
C LYS A 132 1.32 -11.34 -30.31
N ASP A 133 1.67 -12.21 -31.26
CA ASP A 133 1.89 -11.81 -32.68
C ASP A 133 3.01 -10.77 -32.86
N MET A 134 4.14 -11.01 -32.20
CA MET A 134 5.33 -10.17 -32.35
C MET A 134 6.31 -10.88 -33.29
N ASP A 135 6.65 -10.23 -34.42
CA ASP A 135 7.69 -10.70 -35.34
C ASP A 135 9.10 -10.39 -34.79
N GLY A 136 9.48 -11.06 -33.68
CA GLY A 136 10.78 -10.91 -33.03
C GLY A 136 10.78 -10.03 -31.77
N PRO A 137 11.93 -9.89 -31.09
CA PRO A 137 12.07 -9.10 -29.86
C PRO A 137 12.13 -7.60 -30.21
N ASP A 138 10.96 -6.98 -30.33
CA ASP A 138 10.81 -5.53 -30.48
C ASP A 138 10.20 -4.98 -29.19
N ASP A 139 11.06 -4.44 -28.32
CA ASP A 139 10.67 -3.88 -27.02
C ASP A 139 9.75 -2.65 -27.20
N TYR A 140 9.87 -1.93 -28.33
CA TYR A 140 9.03 -0.76 -28.65
C TYR A 140 7.61 -1.17 -28.98
N ALA A 141 7.43 -2.04 -29.96
CA ALA A 141 6.12 -2.53 -30.36
C ALA A 141 5.44 -3.26 -29.19
N SER A 142 6.22 -3.96 -28.39
CA SER A 142 5.78 -4.60 -27.15
C SER A 142 5.24 -3.59 -26.16
N MET A 143 5.96 -2.52 -25.88
CA MET A 143 5.56 -1.47 -24.95
C MET A 143 4.34 -0.69 -25.45
N GLU A 144 4.31 -0.34 -26.74
CA GLU A 144 3.16 0.31 -27.37
C GLU A 144 1.90 -0.53 -27.22
N GLN A 145 1.99 -1.83 -27.51
CA GLN A 145 0.84 -2.74 -27.35
C GLN A 145 0.35 -2.80 -25.89
N VAL A 146 1.26 -2.84 -24.91
CA VAL A 146 0.91 -2.87 -23.47
C VAL A 146 0.22 -1.57 -23.06
N LEU A 147 0.79 -0.42 -23.39
CA LEU A 147 0.24 0.89 -23.04
C LEU A 147 -1.10 1.12 -23.71
N THR A 148 -1.22 0.79 -24.99
CA THR A 148 -2.48 0.89 -25.74
C THR A 148 -3.57 0.06 -25.05
N ARG A 149 -3.30 -1.21 -24.74
CA ARG A 149 -4.27 -2.09 -24.04
C ARG A 149 -4.60 -1.59 -22.63
N ARG A 150 -3.64 -1.00 -21.93
CA ARG A 150 -3.84 -0.43 -20.58
C ARG A 150 -4.78 0.78 -20.64
N PHE A 151 -4.51 1.72 -21.55
CA PHE A 151 -5.28 2.95 -21.65
C PHE A 151 -6.63 2.74 -22.34
N GLN A 152 -6.73 1.81 -23.28
CA GLN A 152 -8.03 1.44 -23.84
C GLN A 152 -8.98 0.93 -22.76
N ARG A 153 -8.51 0.05 -21.87
CA ARG A 153 -9.32 -0.42 -20.74
C ARG A 153 -9.69 0.69 -19.76
N TYR A 154 -8.84 1.67 -19.56
CA TYR A 154 -9.16 2.86 -18.78
C TYR A 154 -10.30 3.66 -19.43
N LEU A 155 -10.24 3.89 -20.74
CA LEU A 155 -11.26 4.60 -21.50
C LEU A 155 -12.59 3.82 -21.56
N ASP A 156 -12.52 2.50 -21.63
CA ASP A 156 -13.69 1.61 -21.62
C ASP A 156 -14.36 1.51 -20.23
N GLY A 157 -13.80 2.15 -19.19
CA GLY A 157 -14.35 2.16 -17.84
C GLY A 157 -14.12 0.87 -17.05
N ASP A 158 -13.11 0.05 -17.40
CA ASP A 158 -12.78 -1.17 -16.66
C ASP A 158 -12.32 -0.80 -15.24
N GLU A 159 -13.10 -1.20 -14.23
CA GLU A 159 -12.83 -0.91 -12.81
C GLU A 159 -11.42 -1.32 -12.36
N LYS A 160 -10.87 -2.40 -12.96
CA LYS A 160 -9.51 -2.89 -12.65
C LYS A 160 -8.41 -1.98 -13.18
N PHE A 161 -8.74 -1.06 -14.07
CA PHE A 161 -7.84 -0.11 -14.72
C PHE A 161 -8.26 1.35 -14.52
N SER A 162 -9.17 1.63 -13.60
CA SER A 162 -9.77 2.94 -13.35
C SER A 162 -8.81 4.03 -12.84
N GLY A 163 -7.66 3.65 -12.26
CA GLY A 163 -6.69 4.63 -11.78
C GLY A 163 -5.90 5.27 -12.92
N LYS A 164 -6.00 6.60 -13.11
CA LYS A 164 -5.13 7.36 -14.02
C LYS A 164 -3.75 7.52 -13.38
N PRO A 165 -2.63 7.16 -14.06
CA PRO A 165 -1.29 7.44 -13.56
C PRO A 165 -0.92 8.92 -13.72
N ASP A 166 -0.17 9.44 -12.74
CA ASP A 166 0.46 10.77 -12.83
C ASP A 166 1.86 10.66 -13.46
N LEU A 167 2.48 9.47 -13.37
CA LEU A 167 3.80 9.21 -13.92
C LEU A 167 3.88 7.76 -14.42
N LEU A 168 4.44 7.60 -15.62
CA LEU A 168 4.82 6.31 -16.20
C LEU A 168 6.34 6.16 -16.14
N LEU A 169 6.80 5.04 -15.61
CA LEU A 169 8.20 4.62 -15.65
C LEU A 169 8.30 3.43 -16.60
N ILE A 170 9.03 3.61 -17.69
CA ILE A 170 9.22 2.60 -18.72
C ILE A 170 10.68 2.21 -18.73
N ASP A 171 10.98 0.93 -18.46
CA ASP A 171 12.31 0.39 -18.62
C ASP A 171 12.53 0.07 -20.11
N GLY A 172 13.39 0.84 -20.75
CA GLY A 172 13.70 0.72 -22.17
C GLY A 172 15.10 1.23 -22.45
N GLY A 173 15.81 0.55 -23.36
CA GLY A 173 17.17 0.90 -23.76
C GLY A 173 17.32 2.28 -24.41
N VAL A 174 18.46 2.56 -25.01
CA VAL A 174 19.03 3.86 -25.42
C VAL A 174 18.18 4.74 -26.36
N ASN A 175 17.01 4.28 -26.84
CA ASN A 175 16.16 5.01 -27.78
C ASN A 175 14.73 5.38 -27.34
N PRO A 176 14.42 5.66 -26.08
CA PRO A 176 13.04 5.94 -25.65
C PRO A 176 12.60 7.40 -25.80
N VAL A 177 13.42 8.27 -26.38
CA VAL A 177 13.21 9.73 -26.31
C VAL A 177 12.02 10.22 -27.16
N SER A 178 11.46 9.39 -28.04
CA SER A 178 10.36 9.80 -28.94
C SER A 178 8.96 9.78 -28.33
N TYR A 179 8.76 9.23 -27.12
CA TYR A 179 7.42 9.02 -26.52
C TYR A 179 7.18 9.75 -25.21
N THR A 180 7.99 10.74 -24.86
CA THR A 180 7.87 11.50 -23.61
C THR A 180 6.65 12.44 -23.56
N HIS A 181 5.88 12.55 -24.62
CA HIS A 181 4.67 13.38 -24.69
C HIS A 181 3.43 12.58 -25.12
N LEU A 182 3.03 11.60 -24.31
CA LEU A 182 1.68 11.06 -24.37
C LEU A 182 0.74 12.07 -23.68
N THR A 183 0.26 13.05 -24.42
CA THR A 183 -0.90 13.84 -24.03
C THR A 183 -2.11 12.91 -24.13
N LEU A 184 -2.53 12.37 -22.97
CA LEU A 184 -3.83 11.72 -22.86
C LEU A 184 -4.92 12.77 -23.00
N PRO A 185 -5.96 12.50 -23.81
CA PRO A 185 -7.09 13.40 -23.98
C PRO A 185 -7.86 13.62 -22.68
#